data_752564c482fd524d51c8cf8969cfaefa
#
_entry.id   752564c482fd524d51c8cf8969cfaefa
#
_cell.length_a   1.000
_cell.length_b   1.000
_cell.length_c   1.000
_cell.angle_alpha   90.00
_cell.angle_beta   90.00
_cell.angle_gamma   90.00
#
_symmetry.space_group_name_H-M   'P 1'
#
loop_
_entity.id
_entity.type
_entity.pdbx_description
1 polymer ?
#
loop_
_entity_poly.entity_id
_entity_poly.type
_entity_poly.pdbx_seq_one_letter_code
_entity_poly.pdbx_strand_id
1 'polypeptide(L)'
;WDELQLSNVRGGSTTIAAFQQYQSPRYFARVGPVERCLYIDLRNRTFEQYYRSLSRNHRRELQKRRHKLDALGNWSVRFEQNVPAEALFDEFRALHTARSEAMGWTSLYDLAGFREFFVELMQSRRKDIEVLCSTLRHEHRLMSYTLGFVHRGVYYHWNIGFDAAYEAIAPNKLHHQFLIEECFRRHYLEFDFMRGEYEYKYKWTDAFRENYGIRFLRRYGWRRAMNSVLWLQERAPDSVASRVIDGTRLALRTLKAAVVVNGPLQVSADPEEKQT
;
A
#
# COMPACT_ATOMS: atom_id res chain seq x y z
N TRP A 1 -1.48 21.35 -20.46
CA TRP A 1 -2.05 20.83 -19.19
C TRP A 1 -2.30 21.98 -18.21
N ASP A 2 -3.30 21.85 -17.33
CA ASP A 2 -3.69 22.86 -16.35
C ASP A 2 -3.36 22.43 -14.91
N GLU A 3 -3.19 21.13 -14.71
CA GLU A 3 -2.89 20.52 -13.42
C GLU A 3 -1.94 19.33 -13.60
N LEU A 4 -0.96 19.21 -12.69
CA LEU A 4 -0.16 18.01 -12.44
C LEU A 4 -0.42 17.60 -11.01
N GLN A 5 -0.79 16.35 -10.81
CA GLN A 5 -0.97 15.77 -9.49
C GLN A 5 0.04 14.63 -9.27
N LEU A 6 0.82 14.73 -8.20
CA LEU A 6 1.66 13.66 -7.69
C LEU A 6 1.09 13.22 -6.35
N SER A 7 0.84 11.92 -6.20
CA SER A 7 0.33 11.33 -4.96
C SER A 7 1.42 10.51 -4.29
N ASN A 8 1.35 10.43 -2.98
CA ASN A 8 2.21 9.55 -2.18
C ASN A 8 3.72 9.77 -2.36
N VAL A 9 4.11 11.03 -2.51
CA VAL A 9 5.51 11.41 -2.52
C VAL A 9 6.06 11.26 -1.11
N ARG A 10 7.10 10.43 -0.94
CA ARG A 10 7.70 10.14 0.37
C ARG A 10 8.14 11.42 1.06
N GLY A 11 7.76 11.60 2.33
CA GLY A 11 8.19 12.70 3.18
C GLY A 11 9.72 12.81 3.24
N GLY A 12 10.22 14.05 3.23
CA GLY A 12 11.66 14.32 3.21
C GLY A 12 12.34 14.16 1.84
N SER A 13 11.58 13.85 0.76
CA SER A 13 12.15 13.78 -0.59
C SER A 13 12.50 15.18 -1.12
N THR A 14 13.52 15.26 -1.95
CA THR A 14 13.91 16.49 -2.65
C THR A 14 12.79 17.02 -3.56
N THR A 15 11.92 16.14 -4.04
CA THR A 15 10.74 16.51 -4.83
C THR A 15 9.81 17.43 -4.04
N ILE A 16 9.54 17.12 -2.78
CA ILE A 16 8.70 17.97 -1.91
C ILE A 16 9.34 19.35 -1.75
N ALA A 17 10.62 19.38 -1.37
CA ALA A 17 11.36 20.62 -1.19
C ALA A 17 11.37 21.47 -2.48
N ALA A 18 11.59 20.85 -3.63
CA ALA A 18 11.57 21.55 -4.92
C ALA A 18 10.21 22.20 -5.22
N PHE A 19 9.10 21.50 -4.96
CA PHE A 19 7.76 22.06 -5.18
C PHE A 19 7.36 23.10 -4.12
N GLN A 20 7.82 22.95 -2.87
CA GLN A 20 7.58 23.95 -1.82
C GLN A 20 8.30 25.28 -2.11
N GLN A 21 9.49 25.20 -2.68
CA GLN A 21 10.31 26.38 -3.03
C GLN A 21 9.97 26.96 -4.41
N TYR A 22 9.16 26.23 -5.20
CA TYR A 22 8.86 26.65 -6.57
C TYR A 22 8.05 27.95 -6.61
N GLN A 23 8.58 28.93 -7.31
CA GLN A 23 7.93 30.21 -7.54
C GLN A 23 7.73 30.44 -9.04
N SER A 24 6.51 30.78 -9.44
CA SER A 24 6.17 31.11 -10.82
C SER A 24 4.98 32.05 -10.89
N PRO A 25 4.97 33.02 -11.83
CA PRO A 25 3.80 33.85 -12.06
C PRO A 25 2.64 33.06 -12.67
N ARG A 26 2.92 31.92 -13.34
CA ARG A 26 1.91 31.13 -14.07
C ARG A 26 1.35 29.96 -13.28
N TYR A 27 2.12 29.39 -12.35
CA TYR A 27 1.77 28.18 -11.61
C TYR A 27 2.00 28.37 -10.13
N PHE A 28 1.37 27.55 -9.34
CA PHE A 28 1.66 27.39 -7.91
C PHE A 28 1.56 25.92 -7.51
N ALA A 29 2.32 25.52 -6.51
CA ALA A 29 2.27 24.20 -5.91
C ALA A 29 1.47 24.24 -4.62
N ARG A 30 0.64 23.22 -4.40
CA ARG A 30 0.09 22.86 -3.09
C ARG A 30 0.72 21.55 -2.67
N VAL A 31 1.36 21.56 -1.51
CA VAL A 31 2.03 20.40 -0.93
C VAL A 31 1.44 20.17 0.45
N GLY A 32 0.99 18.96 0.72
CA GLY A 32 0.43 18.60 2.03
C GLY A 32 0.51 17.12 2.30
N PRO A 33 0.50 16.71 3.59
CA PRO A 33 0.45 15.32 3.96
C PRO A 33 -0.87 14.70 3.50
N VAL A 34 -0.83 13.45 3.05
CA VAL A 34 -2.01 12.71 2.60
C VAL A 34 -2.25 11.44 3.40
N GLU A 35 -1.19 10.73 3.80
CA GLU A 35 -1.31 9.53 4.63
C GLU A 35 -0.02 9.20 5.37
N ARG A 36 -0.13 8.39 6.43
CA ARG A 36 1.01 7.81 7.15
C ARG A 36 1.35 6.46 6.59
N CYS A 37 2.64 6.23 6.39
CA CYS A 37 3.19 4.94 5.99
C CYS A 37 4.03 4.40 7.14
N LEU A 38 3.58 3.29 7.72
CA LEU A 38 4.29 2.64 8.81
C LEU A 38 5.51 1.89 8.29
N TYR A 39 6.59 1.90 9.07
CA TYR A 39 7.81 1.18 8.72
C TYR A 39 8.54 0.66 9.97
N ILE A 40 9.38 -0.34 9.80
CA ILE A 40 10.27 -0.86 10.83
C ILE A 40 11.69 -0.44 10.47
N ASP A 41 12.37 0.30 11.36
CA ASP A 41 13.81 0.54 11.23
C ASP A 41 14.56 -0.72 11.67
N LEU A 42 15.31 -1.33 10.74
CA LEU A 42 16.05 -2.56 10.97
C LEU A 42 17.51 -2.32 11.38
N ARG A 43 17.97 -1.06 11.35
CA ARG A 43 19.36 -0.69 11.60
C ARG A 43 19.71 -0.85 13.08
N ASN A 44 20.98 -1.16 13.33
CA ASN A 44 21.60 -1.14 14.67
C ASN A 44 20.91 -2.03 15.72
N ARG A 45 20.18 -3.06 15.28
CA ARG A 45 19.58 -4.07 16.16
C ARG A 45 19.45 -5.41 15.47
N THR A 46 19.31 -6.46 16.24
CA THR A 46 19.01 -7.80 15.75
C THR A 46 17.50 -8.05 15.70
N PHE A 47 17.10 -9.09 14.93
CA PHE A 47 15.69 -9.53 14.95
C PHE A 47 15.20 -9.85 16.37
N GLU A 48 16.02 -10.50 17.19
CA GLU A 48 15.66 -10.85 18.57
C GLU A 48 15.38 -9.60 19.41
N GLN A 49 16.21 -8.55 19.30
CA GLN A 49 16.01 -7.27 19.97
C GLN A 49 14.71 -6.59 19.50
N TYR A 50 14.47 -6.59 18.19
CA TYR A 50 13.24 -6.08 17.64
C TYR A 50 12.03 -6.89 18.13
N TYR A 51 12.07 -8.23 18.04
CA TYR A 51 10.97 -9.09 18.46
C TYR A 51 10.62 -8.89 19.95
N ARG A 52 11.62 -8.71 20.82
CA ARG A 52 11.41 -8.38 22.23
C ARG A 52 10.75 -7.02 22.45
N SER A 53 10.95 -6.06 21.56
CA SER A 53 10.32 -4.73 21.65
C SER A 53 8.83 -4.75 21.32
N LEU A 54 8.33 -5.77 20.62
CA LEU A 54 6.91 -5.92 20.34
C LEU A 54 6.11 -6.11 21.65
N SER A 55 4.84 -5.72 21.64
CA SER A 55 3.97 -5.88 22.79
C SER A 55 3.90 -7.35 23.24
N ARG A 56 3.78 -7.56 24.55
CA ARG A 56 3.67 -8.90 25.14
C ARG A 56 2.53 -9.71 24.54
N ASN A 57 1.39 -9.05 24.30
CA ASN A 57 0.21 -9.70 23.76
C ASN A 57 0.45 -10.15 22.31
N HIS A 58 1.06 -9.30 21.48
CA HIS A 58 1.38 -9.66 20.12
C HIS A 58 2.36 -10.82 20.03
N ARG A 59 3.43 -10.79 20.83
CA ARG A 59 4.39 -11.91 20.92
C ARG A 59 3.73 -13.23 21.33
N ARG A 60 2.84 -13.20 22.33
CA ARG A 60 2.08 -14.40 22.76
C ARG A 60 1.16 -14.91 21.67
N GLU A 61 0.50 -14.01 20.93
CA GLU A 61 -0.32 -14.38 19.79
C GLU A 61 0.52 -15.08 18.73
N LEU A 62 1.65 -14.50 18.32
CA LEU A 62 2.57 -15.10 17.35
C LEU A 62 3.06 -16.48 17.81
N GLN A 63 3.47 -16.63 19.07
CA GLN A 63 3.88 -17.92 19.64
C GLN A 63 2.75 -18.95 19.57
N LYS A 64 1.52 -18.58 19.97
CA LYS A 64 0.36 -19.48 19.87
C LYS A 64 0.09 -19.94 18.45
N ARG A 65 0.20 -19.01 17.48
CA ARG A 65 0.02 -19.32 16.05
C ARG A 65 1.15 -20.21 15.53
N ARG A 66 2.38 -19.94 15.98
CA ARG A 66 3.53 -20.76 15.61
C ARG A 66 3.38 -22.19 16.13
N HIS A 67 2.95 -22.42 17.36
CA HIS A 67 2.68 -23.78 17.86
C HIS A 67 1.61 -24.50 17.05
N LYS A 68 0.56 -23.79 16.59
CA LYS A 68 -0.44 -24.39 15.70
C LYS A 68 0.15 -24.77 14.33
N LEU A 69 1.02 -23.94 13.78
CA LEU A 69 1.72 -24.22 12.51
C LEU A 69 2.65 -25.43 12.69
N ASP A 70 3.43 -25.47 13.78
CA ASP A 70 4.34 -26.58 14.07
C ASP A 70 3.59 -27.91 14.26
N ALA A 71 2.37 -27.85 14.85
CA ALA A 71 1.51 -29.03 15.03
C ALA A 71 0.95 -29.59 13.69
N LEU A 72 0.90 -28.82 12.62
CA LEU A 72 0.55 -29.35 11.30
C LEU A 72 1.65 -30.25 10.73
N GLY A 73 2.90 -30.01 11.10
CA GLY A 73 4.06 -30.66 10.47
C GLY A 73 4.25 -30.24 8.99
N ASN A 74 5.33 -30.65 8.40
CA ASN A 74 5.61 -30.53 6.93
C ASN A 74 5.33 -29.13 6.33
N TRP A 75 5.56 -28.05 7.11
CA TRP A 75 5.46 -26.70 6.60
C TRP A 75 6.84 -26.14 6.21
N SER A 76 6.86 -25.19 5.29
CA SER A 76 8.08 -24.53 4.85
C SER A 76 7.82 -23.08 4.46
N VAL A 77 8.82 -22.22 4.71
CA VAL A 77 8.87 -20.86 4.14
C VAL A 77 9.98 -20.82 3.12
N ARG A 78 9.71 -20.29 1.94
CA ARG A 78 10.70 -20.06 0.89
C ARG A 78 10.68 -18.61 0.46
N PHE A 79 11.87 -18.06 0.27
CA PHE A 79 12.10 -16.75 -0.32
C PHE A 79 12.57 -16.97 -1.74
N GLU A 80 11.63 -16.82 -2.66
CA GLU A 80 11.77 -17.30 -4.02
C GLU A 80 12.58 -16.30 -4.87
N GLN A 81 13.65 -16.80 -5.45
CA GLN A 81 14.39 -16.12 -6.52
C GLN A 81 14.40 -17.10 -7.71
N ASN A 82 13.97 -16.67 -8.87
CA ASN A 82 13.98 -17.49 -10.11
C ASN A 82 12.93 -18.60 -10.18
N VAL A 83 11.76 -18.42 -9.63
CA VAL A 83 10.63 -19.34 -9.77
C VAL A 83 9.87 -19.08 -11.08
N PRO A 84 9.26 -20.11 -11.71
CA PRO A 84 8.36 -19.91 -12.84
C PRO A 84 7.22 -18.92 -12.48
N ALA A 85 7.29 -17.73 -13.04
CA ALA A 85 6.38 -16.64 -12.69
C ALA A 85 4.91 -17.00 -12.97
N GLU A 86 4.65 -17.73 -14.02
CA GLU A 86 3.33 -18.16 -14.44
C GLU A 86 2.67 -19.09 -13.40
N ALA A 87 3.44 -20.04 -12.86
CA ALA A 87 2.94 -20.96 -11.84
C ALA A 87 2.60 -20.22 -10.53
N LEU A 88 3.46 -19.29 -10.11
CA LEU A 88 3.20 -18.45 -8.95
C LEU A 88 1.98 -17.54 -9.16
N PHE A 89 1.83 -17.01 -10.37
CA PHE A 89 0.69 -16.14 -10.68
C PHE A 89 -0.64 -16.85 -10.43
N ASP A 90 -0.80 -18.06 -10.95
CA ASP A 90 -2.05 -18.81 -10.84
C ASP A 90 -2.38 -19.18 -9.37
N GLU A 91 -1.37 -19.56 -8.58
CA GLU A 91 -1.54 -19.81 -7.14
C GLU A 91 -1.90 -18.53 -6.37
N PHE A 92 -1.24 -17.41 -6.62
CA PHE A 92 -1.48 -16.15 -5.93
C PHE A 92 -2.84 -15.57 -6.30
N ARG A 93 -3.19 -15.64 -7.59
CA ARG A 93 -4.51 -15.27 -8.08
C ARG A 93 -5.60 -16.02 -7.34
N ALA A 94 -5.49 -17.35 -7.23
CA ALA A 94 -6.49 -18.18 -6.57
C ALA A 94 -6.76 -17.71 -5.13
N LEU A 95 -5.70 -17.45 -4.33
CA LEU A 95 -5.85 -16.95 -2.96
C LEU A 95 -6.40 -15.53 -2.90
N HIS A 96 -5.91 -14.65 -3.76
CA HIS A 96 -6.31 -13.25 -3.74
C HIS A 96 -7.75 -13.07 -4.25
N THR A 97 -8.15 -13.78 -5.30
CA THR A 97 -9.51 -13.73 -5.84
C THR A 97 -10.52 -14.28 -4.84
N ALA A 98 -10.24 -15.44 -4.22
CA ALA A 98 -11.11 -15.99 -3.18
C ALA A 98 -11.34 -15.00 -2.01
N ARG A 99 -10.28 -14.27 -1.60
CA ARG A 99 -10.40 -13.25 -0.57
C ARG A 99 -11.18 -12.03 -1.06
N SER A 100 -10.90 -11.54 -2.27
CA SER A 100 -11.56 -10.37 -2.83
C SER A 100 -13.06 -10.58 -3.02
N GLU A 101 -13.46 -11.76 -3.47
CA GLU A 101 -14.87 -12.17 -3.56
C GLU A 101 -15.55 -12.17 -2.19
N ALA A 102 -14.92 -12.76 -1.17
CA ALA A 102 -15.44 -12.76 0.19
C ALA A 102 -15.61 -11.35 0.78
N MET A 103 -14.79 -10.39 0.36
CA MET A 103 -14.79 -9.00 0.83
C MET A 103 -15.57 -8.05 -0.08
N GLY A 104 -16.05 -8.50 -1.26
CA GLY A 104 -16.85 -7.70 -2.19
C GLY A 104 -16.06 -6.69 -3.03
N TRP A 105 -14.75 -6.90 -3.25
CA TRP A 105 -13.93 -6.05 -4.11
C TRP A 105 -13.30 -6.84 -5.27
N THR A 106 -12.78 -6.14 -6.28
CA THR A 106 -12.17 -6.77 -7.45
C THR A 106 -10.72 -7.09 -7.21
N SER A 107 -10.31 -8.33 -7.44
CA SER A 107 -8.91 -8.75 -7.35
C SER A 107 -8.06 -8.02 -8.39
N LEU A 108 -6.90 -7.51 -7.96
CA LEU A 108 -5.92 -6.94 -8.90
C LEU A 108 -5.40 -7.99 -9.89
N TYR A 109 -5.41 -9.29 -9.50
CA TYR A 109 -5.00 -10.40 -10.36
C TYR A 109 -6.00 -10.69 -11.48
N ASP A 110 -7.24 -10.15 -11.40
CA ASP A 110 -8.27 -10.27 -12.44
C ASP A 110 -8.32 -9.06 -13.38
N LEU A 111 -7.48 -8.05 -13.16
CA LEU A 111 -7.38 -6.91 -14.06
C LEU A 111 -6.71 -7.31 -15.38
N ALA A 112 -7.24 -6.77 -16.48
CA ALA A 112 -6.65 -6.98 -17.80
C ALA A 112 -5.18 -6.53 -17.85
N GLY A 113 -4.30 -7.38 -18.39
CA GLY A 113 -2.87 -7.10 -18.48
C GLY A 113 -2.07 -7.32 -17.19
N PHE A 114 -2.74 -7.66 -16.06
CA PHE A 114 -2.00 -7.84 -14.81
C PHE A 114 -1.15 -9.12 -14.81
N ARG A 115 -1.57 -10.18 -15.52
CA ARG A 115 -0.78 -11.41 -15.66
C ARG A 115 0.55 -11.12 -16.37
N GLU A 116 0.49 -10.44 -17.50
CA GLU A 116 1.67 -10.06 -18.29
C GLU A 116 2.60 -9.15 -17.47
N PHE A 117 2.03 -8.16 -16.80
CA PHE A 117 2.78 -7.28 -15.89
C PHE A 117 3.47 -8.08 -14.78
N PHE A 118 2.77 -9.02 -14.13
CA PHE A 118 3.31 -9.84 -13.05
C PHE A 118 4.49 -10.70 -13.54
N VAL A 119 4.31 -11.38 -14.69
CA VAL A 119 5.35 -12.22 -15.28
C VAL A 119 6.59 -11.39 -15.63
N GLU A 120 6.40 -10.24 -16.30
CA GLU A 120 7.48 -9.32 -16.64
C GLU A 120 8.19 -8.78 -15.39
N LEU A 121 7.42 -8.42 -14.36
CA LEU A 121 7.95 -7.96 -13.09
C LEU A 121 8.84 -9.02 -12.42
N MET A 122 8.37 -10.28 -12.32
CA MET A 122 9.10 -11.39 -11.71
C MET A 122 10.37 -11.79 -12.51
N GLN A 123 10.35 -11.58 -13.82
CA GLN A 123 11.49 -11.84 -14.70
C GLN A 123 12.45 -10.65 -14.80
N SER A 124 12.06 -9.49 -14.27
CA SER A 124 12.88 -8.29 -14.34
C SER A 124 14.24 -8.48 -13.67
N ARG A 125 15.31 -8.08 -14.35
CA ARG A 125 16.71 -8.13 -13.88
C ARG A 125 17.27 -6.73 -13.67
N ARG A 126 16.45 -5.81 -13.18
CA ARG A 126 16.90 -4.45 -12.88
C ARG A 126 17.94 -4.49 -11.75
N LYS A 127 19.02 -3.74 -11.92
CA LYS A 127 20.10 -3.68 -10.91
C LYS A 127 19.72 -2.88 -9.67
N ASP A 128 18.74 -2.00 -9.81
CA ASP A 128 18.34 -1.03 -8.78
C ASP A 128 17.10 -1.47 -7.98
N ILE A 129 16.36 -2.47 -8.48
CA ILE A 129 15.15 -3.00 -7.83
C ILE A 129 15.19 -4.52 -7.88
N GLU A 130 15.10 -5.15 -6.73
CA GLU A 130 14.89 -6.61 -6.59
C GLU A 130 13.42 -6.86 -6.27
N VAL A 131 12.82 -7.85 -6.94
CA VAL A 131 11.50 -8.36 -6.56
C VAL A 131 11.70 -9.52 -5.59
N LEU A 132 11.20 -9.37 -4.37
CA LEU A 132 11.26 -10.40 -3.35
C LEU A 132 9.87 -11.01 -3.15
N CYS A 133 9.75 -12.26 -3.55
CA CYS A 133 8.55 -13.08 -3.33
C CYS A 133 8.83 -14.11 -2.24
N SER A 134 7.86 -14.38 -1.38
CA SER A 134 7.96 -15.52 -0.47
C SER A 134 6.66 -16.31 -0.39
N THR A 135 6.80 -17.60 -0.10
CA THR A 135 5.69 -18.55 0.03
C THR A 135 5.79 -19.28 1.36
N LEU A 136 4.67 -19.38 2.06
CA LEU A 136 4.50 -20.28 3.22
C LEU A 136 3.61 -21.43 2.77
N ARG A 137 4.12 -22.66 2.87
CA ARG A 137 3.42 -23.87 2.42
C ARG A 137 3.28 -24.89 3.55
N HIS A 138 2.20 -25.64 3.48
CA HIS A 138 2.03 -26.88 4.23
C HIS A 138 1.96 -28.01 3.18
N GLU A 139 2.94 -28.90 3.22
CA GLU A 139 3.17 -29.86 2.14
C GLU A 139 3.31 -29.18 0.78
N HIS A 140 2.38 -29.43 -0.14
CA HIS A 140 2.35 -28.81 -1.47
C HIS A 140 1.41 -27.60 -1.56
N ARG A 141 0.55 -27.40 -0.55
CA ARG A 141 -0.48 -26.36 -0.56
C ARG A 141 0.08 -25.02 -0.11
N LEU A 142 -0.20 -23.98 -0.88
CA LEU A 142 0.14 -22.61 -0.53
C LEU A 142 -0.80 -22.10 0.56
N MET A 143 -0.26 -21.79 1.74
CA MET A 143 -1.00 -21.22 2.86
C MET A 143 -1.03 -19.69 2.80
N SER A 144 0.08 -19.09 2.37
CA SER A 144 0.23 -17.63 2.26
C SER A 144 1.39 -17.30 1.34
N TYR A 145 1.28 -16.16 0.67
CA TYR A 145 2.38 -15.58 -0.09
C TYR A 145 2.57 -14.11 0.28
N THR A 146 3.78 -13.60 0.02
CA THR A 146 4.07 -12.17 0.04
C THR A 146 4.82 -11.77 -1.22
N LEU A 147 4.59 -10.55 -1.66
CA LEU A 147 5.30 -9.94 -2.78
C LEU A 147 5.70 -8.53 -2.41
N GLY A 148 6.95 -8.19 -2.63
CA GLY A 148 7.49 -6.88 -2.34
C GLY A 148 8.70 -6.54 -3.18
N PHE A 149 9.25 -5.36 -2.93
CA PHE A 149 10.37 -4.81 -3.68
C PHE A 149 11.49 -4.41 -2.73
N VAL A 150 12.72 -4.60 -3.16
CA VAL A 150 13.89 -4.08 -2.46
C VAL A 150 14.55 -3.02 -3.31
N HIS A 151 14.68 -1.83 -2.78
CA HIS A 151 15.40 -0.73 -3.41
C HIS A 151 16.24 0.01 -2.37
N ARG A 152 17.53 0.16 -2.64
CA ARG A 152 18.49 0.85 -1.74
C ARG A 152 18.44 0.37 -0.29
N GLY A 153 18.29 -0.95 -0.11
CA GLY A 153 18.24 -1.58 1.21
C GLY A 153 16.91 -1.44 1.94
N VAL A 154 15.88 -0.86 1.33
CA VAL A 154 14.52 -0.80 1.89
C VAL A 154 13.68 -1.87 1.23
N TYR A 155 13.05 -2.73 2.04
CA TYR A 155 12.02 -3.65 1.59
C TYR A 155 10.65 -2.97 1.63
N TYR A 156 9.96 -2.95 0.52
CA TYR A 156 8.60 -2.41 0.36
C TYR A 156 7.61 -3.56 0.27
N HIS A 157 6.76 -3.71 1.28
CA HIS A 157 5.76 -4.76 1.36
C HIS A 157 4.52 -4.41 0.54
N TRP A 158 4.40 -4.99 -0.65
CA TRP A 158 3.35 -4.59 -1.59
C TRP A 158 2.07 -5.41 -1.46
N ASN A 159 2.17 -6.74 -1.46
CA ASN A 159 1.00 -7.62 -1.51
C ASN A 159 1.18 -8.85 -0.65
N ILE A 160 0.10 -9.31 -0.04
CA ILE A 160 0.03 -10.54 0.73
C ILE A 160 -1.33 -11.20 0.50
N GLY A 161 -1.32 -12.51 0.36
CA GLY A 161 -2.54 -13.32 0.33
C GLY A 161 -2.39 -14.55 1.22
N PHE A 162 -3.53 -15.12 1.64
CA PHE A 162 -3.54 -16.34 2.42
C PHE A 162 -4.80 -17.17 2.14
N ASP A 163 -4.69 -18.48 2.36
CA ASP A 163 -5.78 -19.44 2.21
C ASP A 163 -6.66 -19.42 3.47
N ALA A 164 -7.95 -19.10 3.29
CA ALA A 164 -8.94 -19.05 4.37
C ALA A 164 -9.08 -20.40 5.12
N ALA A 165 -8.79 -21.52 4.47
CA ALA A 165 -8.76 -22.82 5.13
C ALA A 165 -7.78 -22.90 6.32
N TYR A 166 -6.78 -22.03 6.36
CA TYR A 166 -5.80 -21.94 7.44
C TYR A 166 -6.03 -20.72 8.38
N GLU A 167 -7.18 -20.08 8.32
CA GLU A 167 -7.48 -18.87 9.14
C GLU A 167 -7.24 -19.08 10.64
N ALA A 168 -7.52 -20.28 11.17
CA ALA A 168 -7.27 -20.63 12.58
C ALA A 168 -5.78 -20.51 12.98
N ILE A 169 -4.85 -20.55 12.02
CA ILE A 169 -3.41 -20.36 12.20
C ILE A 169 -3.02 -18.91 11.98
N ALA A 170 -3.81 -18.16 11.21
CA ALA A 170 -3.49 -16.83 10.70
C ALA A 170 -2.11 -16.80 9.99
N PRO A 171 -1.96 -17.52 8.87
CA PRO A 171 -0.67 -17.71 8.20
C PRO A 171 -0.06 -16.40 7.73
N ASN A 172 -0.86 -15.40 7.38
CA ASN A 172 -0.40 -14.06 7.03
C ASN A 172 0.39 -13.37 8.16
N LYS A 173 -0.04 -13.52 9.43
CA LYS A 173 0.68 -12.94 10.58
C LYS A 173 2.03 -13.61 10.79
N LEU A 174 2.08 -14.93 10.70
CA LEU A 174 3.34 -15.68 10.79
C LEU A 174 4.25 -15.36 9.60
N HIS A 175 3.68 -15.23 8.41
CA HIS A 175 4.44 -14.90 7.22
C HIS A 175 5.09 -13.52 7.34
N HIS A 176 4.39 -12.51 7.89
CA HIS A 176 5.00 -11.22 8.21
C HIS A 176 6.19 -11.38 9.17
N GLN A 177 6.05 -12.20 10.22
CA GLN A 177 7.15 -12.45 11.15
C GLN A 177 8.37 -13.04 10.43
N PHE A 178 8.19 -14.08 9.62
CA PHE A 178 9.26 -14.72 8.87
C PHE A 178 9.90 -13.77 7.85
N LEU A 179 9.09 -12.97 7.20
CA LEU A 179 9.56 -11.98 6.23
C LEU A 179 10.39 -10.87 6.90
N ILE A 180 9.94 -10.37 8.04
CA ILE A 180 10.70 -9.37 8.83
C ILE A 180 12.03 -9.98 9.30
N GLU A 181 12.01 -11.21 9.82
CA GLU A 181 13.22 -11.94 10.22
C GLU A 181 14.21 -12.08 9.05
N GLU A 182 13.71 -12.45 7.86
CA GLU A 182 14.51 -12.53 6.64
C GLU A 182 15.09 -11.16 6.23
N CYS A 183 14.34 -10.08 6.40
CA CYS A 183 14.87 -8.72 6.14
C CYS A 183 16.04 -8.38 7.07
N PHE A 184 15.99 -8.78 8.35
CA PHE A 184 17.13 -8.68 9.26
C PHE A 184 18.31 -9.54 8.81
N ARG A 185 18.06 -10.79 8.41
CA ARG A 185 19.09 -11.72 7.93
C ARG A 185 19.80 -11.21 6.67
N ARG A 186 19.06 -10.53 5.79
CA ARG A 186 19.59 -9.90 4.56
C ARG A 186 20.23 -8.54 4.81
N HIS A 187 20.25 -8.06 6.05
CA HIS A 187 20.77 -6.75 6.42
C HIS A 187 20.11 -5.58 5.68
N TYR A 188 18.80 -5.69 5.43
CA TYR A 188 18.07 -4.56 4.92
C TYR A 188 17.98 -3.46 5.98
N LEU A 189 17.86 -2.22 5.54
CA LEU A 189 17.86 -1.05 6.42
C LEU A 189 16.48 -0.79 7.03
N GLU A 190 15.42 -1.17 6.30
CA GLU A 190 14.06 -0.83 6.63
C GLU A 190 13.07 -1.81 6.00
N PHE A 191 11.98 -2.09 6.72
CA PHE A 191 10.80 -2.77 6.23
C PHE A 191 9.66 -1.75 6.16
N ASP A 192 9.23 -1.36 4.97
CA ASP A 192 8.17 -0.40 4.72
C ASP A 192 6.87 -1.13 4.39
N PHE A 193 5.82 -0.94 5.22
CA PHE A 193 4.49 -1.52 4.98
C PHE A 193 3.72 -0.85 3.84
N MET A 194 4.34 0.12 3.17
CA MET A 194 3.71 0.94 2.13
C MET A 194 2.45 1.67 2.63
N ARG A 195 1.57 2.02 1.69
CA ARG A 195 0.36 2.80 1.92
C ARG A 195 -0.66 2.09 2.81
N GLY A 196 -1.56 2.89 3.36
CA GLY A 196 -2.66 2.43 4.22
C GLY A 196 -2.28 2.40 5.69
N GLU A 197 -3.03 3.14 6.48
CA GLU A 197 -2.89 3.19 7.95
C GLU A 197 -3.78 2.14 8.60
N TYR A 198 -3.45 0.86 8.40
CA TYR A 198 -4.24 -0.26 8.91
C TYR A 198 -3.80 -0.64 10.33
N GLU A 199 -4.77 -0.98 11.19
CA GLU A 199 -4.54 -1.32 12.59
C GLU A 199 -3.53 -2.47 12.79
N TYR A 200 -3.53 -3.48 11.92
CA TYR A 200 -2.59 -4.60 12.03
C TYR A 200 -1.12 -4.17 11.92
N LYS A 201 -0.81 -3.10 11.19
CA LYS A 201 0.55 -2.59 11.03
C LYS A 201 1.11 -2.03 12.34
N TYR A 202 0.25 -1.41 13.15
CA TYR A 202 0.61 -0.91 14.47
C TYR A 202 1.00 -2.00 15.49
N LYS A 203 0.66 -3.27 15.21
CA LYS A 203 1.16 -4.39 16.00
C LYS A 203 2.66 -4.65 15.80
N TRP A 204 3.20 -4.17 14.67
CA TRP A 204 4.60 -4.37 14.30
C TRP A 204 5.49 -3.15 14.58
N THR A 205 4.94 -1.93 14.54
CA THR A 205 5.71 -0.71 14.70
C THR A 205 4.82 0.49 14.99
N ASP A 206 5.34 1.44 15.76
CA ASP A 206 4.74 2.76 15.94
C ASP A 206 5.43 3.83 15.09
N ALA A 207 6.53 3.47 14.40
CA ALA A 207 7.25 4.38 13.55
C ALA A 207 6.50 4.57 12.22
N PHE A 208 6.31 5.81 11.84
CA PHE A 208 5.68 6.17 10.57
C PHE A 208 6.38 7.34 9.89
N ARG A 209 6.15 7.47 8.62
CA ARG A 209 6.45 8.68 7.85
C ARG A 209 5.20 9.16 7.15
N GLU A 210 5.11 10.45 6.92
CA GLU A 210 4.06 11.02 6.12
C GLU A 210 4.42 10.97 4.65
N ASN A 211 3.48 10.55 3.82
CA ASN A 211 3.51 10.77 2.39
C ASN A 211 2.72 12.02 2.04
N TYR A 212 3.15 12.70 1.00
CA TYR A 212 2.63 13.99 0.58
C TYR A 212 1.97 13.89 -0.79
N GLY A 213 0.89 14.65 -0.92
CA GLY A 213 0.30 15.00 -2.20
C GLY A 213 0.86 16.33 -2.68
N ILE A 214 1.16 16.40 -3.98
CA ILE A 214 1.58 17.63 -4.64
C ILE A 214 0.59 17.89 -5.76
N ARG A 215 -0.09 19.04 -5.70
CA ARG A 215 -0.93 19.54 -6.80
C ARG A 215 -0.27 20.78 -7.36
N PHE A 216 0.11 20.73 -8.61
CA PHE A 216 0.72 21.82 -9.34
C PHE A 216 -0.29 22.40 -10.31
N LEU A 217 -0.71 23.64 -10.06
CA LEU A 217 -1.89 24.23 -10.65
C LEU A 217 -1.53 25.51 -11.41
N ARG A 218 -2.16 25.73 -12.55
CA ARG A 218 -2.07 27.02 -13.26
C ARG A 218 -2.74 28.13 -12.45
N ARG A 219 -2.10 29.31 -12.33
CA ARG A 219 -2.59 30.43 -11.50
C ARG A 219 -3.87 31.05 -12.02
N TYR A 220 -4.08 31.04 -13.34
CA TYR A 220 -5.21 31.70 -13.99
C TYR A 220 -5.98 30.67 -14.84
N GLY A 221 -7.30 30.78 -14.82
CA GLY A 221 -8.20 29.94 -15.59
C GLY A 221 -9.44 29.52 -14.79
N TRP A 222 -10.51 29.20 -15.47
CA TRP A 222 -11.81 28.81 -14.89
C TRP A 222 -11.71 27.55 -13.99
N ARG A 223 -10.83 26.62 -14.32
CA ARG A 223 -10.56 25.42 -13.47
C ARG A 223 -10.02 25.77 -12.11
N ARG A 224 -9.29 26.89 -11.95
CA ARG A 224 -8.86 27.34 -10.64
C ARG A 224 -10.02 27.76 -9.76
N ALA A 225 -10.99 28.48 -10.30
CA ALA A 225 -12.19 28.85 -9.56
C ALA A 225 -12.93 27.60 -9.06
N MET A 226 -13.08 26.61 -9.93
CA MET A 226 -13.73 25.35 -9.60
C MET A 226 -12.94 24.52 -8.55
N ASN A 227 -11.63 24.40 -8.72
CA ASN A 227 -10.77 23.70 -7.74
C ASN A 227 -10.69 24.40 -6.38
N SER A 228 -10.83 25.73 -6.36
CA SER A 228 -10.91 26.48 -5.09
C SER A 228 -12.23 26.24 -4.38
N VAL A 229 -13.32 26.08 -5.11
CA VAL A 229 -14.64 25.72 -4.57
C VAL A 229 -14.61 24.29 -4.01
N LEU A 230 -14.04 23.32 -4.72
CA LEU A 230 -13.92 21.94 -4.26
C LEU A 230 -13.05 21.85 -2.99
N TRP A 231 -11.95 22.60 -2.94
CA TRP A 231 -11.09 22.65 -1.76
C TRP A 231 -11.78 23.27 -0.53
N LEU A 232 -12.63 24.29 -0.74
CA LEU A 232 -13.44 24.86 0.32
C LEU A 232 -14.49 23.86 0.82
N GLN A 233 -15.04 23.03 -0.06
CA GLN A 233 -16.00 21.98 0.30
C GLN A 233 -15.37 20.88 1.18
N GLU A 234 -14.11 20.52 0.92
CA GLU A 234 -13.38 19.50 1.70
C GLU A 234 -12.98 19.97 3.10
N ARG A 235 -12.90 21.28 3.35
CA ARG A 235 -12.36 21.86 4.59
C ARG A 235 -13.30 22.78 5.37
N ALA A 236 -14.42 23.14 4.79
CA ALA A 236 -15.39 23.98 5.48
C ALA A 236 -16.26 23.16 6.43
N PRO A 237 -16.55 23.65 7.65
CA PRO A 237 -17.58 23.06 8.50
C PRO A 237 -18.90 22.97 7.74
N ASP A 238 -19.70 21.92 7.97
CA ASP A 238 -20.93 21.60 7.24
C ASP A 238 -21.92 22.79 7.13
N SER A 239 -21.92 23.68 8.09
CA SER A 239 -22.76 24.90 8.11
C SER A 239 -22.35 25.97 7.09
N VAL A 240 -21.10 25.99 6.62
CA VAL A 240 -20.61 26.92 5.60
C VAL A 240 -20.59 26.26 4.23
N ALA A 241 -20.30 24.96 4.20
CA ALA A 241 -20.29 24.16 2.98
C ALA A 241 -21.67 24.15 2.31
N SER A 242 -22.77 24.04 3.08
CA SER A 242 -24.14 23.99 2.53
C SER A 242 -24.55 25.28 1.80
N ARG A 243 -24.18 26.46 2.32
CA ARG A 243 -24.54 27.75 1.71
C ARG A 243 -23.76 28.08 0.42
N VAL A 244 -22.52 27.61 0.33
CA VAL A 244 -21.69 27.75 -0.88
C VAL A 244 -22.07 26.73 -1.93
N ILE A 245 -22.55 25.55 -1.50
CA ILE A 245 -22.97 24.44 -2.37
C ILE A 245 -24.23 24.82 -3.18
N ASP A 246 -25.20 25.47 -2.60
CA ASP A 246 -26.46 25.77 -3.29
C ASP A 246 -26.29 26.81 -4.39
N GLY A 247 -25.42 27.81 -4.17
CA GLY A 247 -25.07 28.79 -5.21
C GLY A 247 -24.22 28.21 -6.34
N THR A 248 -23.31 27.28 -6.02
CA THR A 248 -22.43 26.66 -7.03
C THR A 248 -23.02 25.45 -7.74
N ARG A 249 -23.94 24.69 -7.11
CA ARG A 249 -24.70 23.62 -7.78
C ARG A 249 -25.56 24.13 -8.92
N LEU A 250 -26.13 25.33 -8.80
CA LEU A 250 -26.87 25.94 -9.88
C LEU A 250 -25.96 26.34 -11.05
N ALA A 251 -24.79 26.91 -10.76
CA ALA A 251 -23.77 27.24 -11.78
C ALA A 251 -23.15 26.00 -12.42
N LEU A 252 -22.91 24.91 -11.68
CA LEU A 252 -22.35 23.66 -12.17
C LEU A 252 -23.35 22.82 -12.96
N ARG A 253 -24.66 22.88 -12.67
CA ARG A 253 -25.69 22.23 -13.49
C ARG A 253 -25.75 22.81 -14.89
N THR A 254 -25.59 24.12 -15.02
CA THR A 254 -25.56 24.81 -16.31
C THR A 254 -24.28 24.50 -17.11
N LEU A 255 -23.17 24.22 -16.41
CA LEU A 255 -21.88 23.89 -17.05
C LEU A 255 -21.69 22.40 -17.34
N LYS A 256 -22.30 21.48 -16.57
CA LYS A 256 -22.27 20.03 -16.84
C LYS A 256 -22.95 19.61 -18.13
N ALA A 257 -23.86 20.42 -18.64
CA ALA A 257 -24.48 20.19 -19.95
C ALA A 257 -23.48 20.36 -21.13
N ALA A 258 -22.28 20.92 -20.89
CA ALA A 258 -21.31 21.27 -21.93
C ALA A 258 -20.03 20.42 -21.96
N VAL A 259 -19.77 19.55 -20.98
CA VAL A 259 -18.48 18.83 -20.91
C VAL A 259 -18.66 17.39 -20.40
N VAL A 260 -18.72 16.45 -21.35
CA VAL A 260 -18.46 15.02 -21.08
C VAL A 260 -16.94 14.86 -21.01
N VAL A 261 -16.40 14.58 -19.84
CA VAL A 261 -14.98 14.30 -19.66
C VAL A 261 -14.80 12.99 -18.90
N ASN A 262 -14.02 12.10 -19.49
CA ASN A 262 -13.59 10.82 -18.93
C ASN A 262 -13.01 11.00 -17.52
N GLY A 263 -13.63 10.34 -16.56
CA GLY A 263 -13.18 10.38 -15.17
C GLY A 263 -11.87 9.59 -14.96
N PRO A 264 -11.06 9.95 -13.97
CA PRO A 264 -9.89 9.16 -13.61
C PRO A 264 -10.32 7.81 -13.01
N LEU A 265 -9.56 6.78 -13.33
CA LEU A 265 -9.65 5.47 -12.70
C LEU A 265 -9.58 5.62 -11.17
N GLN A 266 -10.70 5.46 -10.50
CA GLN A 266 -10.73 5.28 -9.05
C GLN A 266 -10.20 3.87 -8.75
N VAL A 267 -8.97 3.78 -8.31
CA VAL A 267 -8.51 2.62 -7.55
C VAL A 267 -9.19 2.75 -6.19
N SER A 268 -10.22 1.95 -5.97
CA SER A 268 -10.93 1.90 -4.69
C SER A 268 -9.95 1.58 -3.58
N ALA A 269 -9.97 2.37 -2.52
CA ALA A 269 -9.32 2.04 -1.26
C ALA A 269 -9.84 0.68 -0.77
N ASP A 270 -8.92 -0.17 -0.38
CA ASP A 270 -9.16 -1.52 0.13
C ASP A 270 -10.07 -1.45 1.37
N PRO A 271 -11.21 -2.14 1.42
CA PRO A 271 -12.15 -2.07 2.54
C PRO A 271 -11.75 -2.91 3.76
N GLU A 272 -10.45 -3.05 4.07
CA GLU A 272 -10.02 -3.81 5.26
C GLU A 272 -10.43 -3.22 6.63
N GLU A 273 -11.29 -2.20 6.68
CA GLU A 273 -11.60 -1.48 7.92
C GLU A 273 -12.66 -2.13 8.83
N LYS A 274 -13.13 -3.34 8.52
CA LYS A 274 -14.10 -4.02 9.39
C LYS A 274 -13.75 -5.49 9.60
N GLN A 275 -12.79 -5.77 10.49
CA GLN A 275 -12.87 -6.96 11.36
C GLN A 275 -11.79 -6.93 12.44
N THR A 276 -12.27 -6.83 13.65
CA THR A 276 -11.65 -7.07 14.98
C THR A 276 -10.79 -8.34 15.05
#